data_e73ccb085373fd54d2b7d554138ee09e
#
_entry.id   e73ccb085373fd54d2b7d554138ee09e
#
_cell.length_a   1.000
_cell.length_b   1.000
_cell.length_c   1.000
_cell.angle_alpha   90.00
_cell.angle_beta   90.00
_cell.angle_gamma   90.00
#
_symmetry.space_group_name_H-M   'P 1'
#
loop_
_entity.id
_entity.type
_entity.pdbx_description
1 polymer ?
#
loop_
_entity_poly.entity_id
_entity_poly.type
_entity_poly.pdbx_seq_one_letter_code
_entity_poly.pdbx_strand_id
1 'polypeptide(L)'
;MSRGFAGLCLVLILSGCAGEPDARGNAARIATAAELRRLDIRTGTFDLVAYVRFATGPAPVLRVYRVLRVYIEGDGHAWAHRERPSEDPTPWKPVALELAAADRASSVAYLARPCQFIAAGTDPSCQIHYWTDGRYAEAVIASMSQALDRLITASGADSLELVGFSGGGSVAALLAARRHDVANLRTVAANLDTAAWTARQNLSPLTGSLNPADFANRLQDLPQIHFSGASDTVVDVAVLSAFQARFARRDCVVAEIVAEAGHGEGWQAVWPRLLRQPFRCAGH
;
A
#
# COMPACT_ATOMS: atom_id res chain seq x y z
N MET A 1 9.34 77.76 -4.15
CA MET A 1 10.17 76.69 -3.53
C MET A 1 9.22 75.61 -3.00
N SER A 2 9.03 74.56 -3.78
CA SER A 2 8.11 73.46 -3.45
C SER A 2 8.94 72.18 -3.24
N ARG A 3 8.94 71.69 -2.02
CA ARG A 3 9.64 70.41 -1.64
C ARG A 3 8.67 69.27 -1.80
N GLY A 4 8.92 68.42 -2.81
CA GLY A 4 8.22 67.14 -2.97
C GLY A 4 8.75 66.10 -1.97
N PHE A 5 7.84 65.54 -1.16
CA PHE A 5 8.09 64.33 -0.34
C PHE A 5 7.86 63.10 -1.20
N ALA A 6 8.92 62.36 -1.48
CA ALA A 6 8.83 61.03 -2.07
C ALA A 6 8.55 60.03 -0.97
N GLY A 7 7.33 59.48 -0.92
CA GLY A 7 6.98 58.38 -0.03
C GLY A 7 7.55 57.04 -0.54
N LEU A 8 8.45 56.43 0.21
CA LEU A 8 8.99 55.11 -0.06
C LEU A 8 8.00 54.06 0.46
N CYS A 9 7.23 53.43 -0.44
CA CYS A 9 6.40 52.26 -0.10
C CYS A 9 7.29 51.01 0.12
N LEU A 10 7.44 50.62 1.37
CA LEU A 10 8.11 49.38 1.74
C LEU A 10 7.12 48.20 1.51
N VAL A 11 7.29 47.47 0.43
CA VAL A 11 6.54 46.20 0.16
C VAL A 11 7.15 45.11 1.02
N LEU A 12 6.49 44.72 2.12
CA LEU A 12 6.78 43.55 2.91
C LEU A 12 6.35 42.32 2.11
N ILE A 13 7.31 41.62 1.50
CA ILE A 13 7.11 40.28 0.92
C ILE A 13 7.04 39.31 2.10
N LEU A 14 5.84 38.89 2.49
CA LEU A 14 5.63 37.76 3.38
C LEU A 14 6.01 36.48 2.60
N SER A 15 7.25 36.05 2.77
CA SER A 15 7.68 34.69 2.36
C SER A 15 6.93 33.70 3.24
N GLY A 16 5.75 33.23 2.79
CA GLY A 16 5.08 32.09 3.41
C GLY A 16 5.99 30.88 3.26
N CYS A 17 6.56 30.41 4.35
CA CYS A 17 7.13 29.07 4.41
C CYS A 17 5.99 28.12 4.07
N ALA A 18 6.02 27.52 2.88
CA ALA A 18 5.19 26.35 2.59
C ALA A 18 5.70 25.24 3.54
N GLY A 19 4.98 25.04 4.65
CA GLY A 19 5.28 23.96 5.59
C GLY A 19 5.24 22.61 4.85
N GLU A 20 6.03 21.65 5.32
CA GLU A 20 5.97 20.29 4.80
C GLU A 20 4.52 19.76 4.88
N PRO A 21 4.08 18.96 3.88
CA PRO A 21 2.73 18.40 3.89
C PRO A 21 2.48 17.61 5.19
N ASP A 22 1.40 17.91 5.90
CA ASP A 22 1.00 17.15 7.09
C ASP A 22 0.44 15.77 6.68
N ALA A 23 1.32 14.84 6.42
CA ALA A 23 0.99 13.48 6.00
C ALA A 23 0.16 12.73 7.06
N ARG A 24 0.47 12.93 8.36
CA ARG A 24 -0.25 12.29 9.47
C ARG A 24 -1.64 12.85 9.65
N GLY A 25 -1.79 14.17 9.61
CA GLY A 25 -3.09 14.84 9.67
C GLY A 25 -3.95 14.51 8.44
N ASN A 26 -3.35 14.42 7.25
CA ASN A 26 -4.06 14.00 6.04
C ASN A 26 -4.62 12.57 6.19
N ALA A 27 -3.81 11.61 6.62
CA ALA A 27 -4.26 10.22 6.84
C ALA A 27 -5.36 10.15 7.91
N ALA A 28 -5.19 10.86 9.03
CA ALA A 28 -6.20 10.91 10.10
C ALA A 28 -7.54 11.48 9.60
N ARG A 29 -7.51 12.52 8.77
CA ARG A 29 -8.71 13.12 8.17
C ARG A 29 -9.43 12.15 7.24
N ILE A 30 -8.68 11.45 6.36
CA ILE A 30 -9.24 10.43 5.45
C ILE A 30 -9.88 9.30 6.27
N ALA A 31 -9.17 8.79 7.27
CA ALA A 31 -9.62 7.69 8.12
C ALA A 31 -10.89 8.07 8.91
N THR A 32 -10.92 9.27 9.52
CA THR A 32 -12.08 9.76 10.26
C THR A 32 -13.31 9.89 9.37
N ALA A 33 -13.17 10.45 8.18
CA ALA A 33 -14.27 10.60 7.23
C ALA A 33 -14.86 9.26 6.76
N ALA A 34 -14.06 8.18 6.82
CA ALA A 34 -14.45 6.82 6.45
C ALA A 34 -14.79 5.92 7.67
N GLU A 35 -14.88 6.51 8.88
CA GLU A 35 -15.12 5.78 10.13
C GLU A 35 -14.07 4.68 10.43
N LEU A 36 -12.86 4.87 9.95
CA LEU A 36 -11.72 4.02 10.23
C LEU A 36 -11.00 4.56 11.48
N ARG A 37 -10.93 3.77 12.55
CA ARG A 37 -10.22 4.15 13.79
C ARG A 37 -8.75 3.70 13.71
N ARG A 38 -7.84 4.51 14.25
CA ARG A 38 -6.42 4.15 14.37
C ARG A 38 -6.23 2.98 15.33
N LEU A 39 -5.34 2.07 14.97
CA LEU A 39 -4.87 0.96 15.77
C LEU A 39 -3.35 0.86 15.63
N ASP A 40 -2.62 1.02 16.74
CA ASP A 40 -1.18 0.80 16.77
C ASP A 40 -0.92 -0.68 17.11
N ILE A 41 -0.07 -1.32 16.29
CA ILE A 41 0.18 -2.76 16.34
C ILE A 41 1.66 -2.99 16.62
N ARG A 42 1.97 -3.56 17.78
CA ARG A 42 3.32 -4.00 18.11
C ARG A 42 3.60 -5.38 17.52
N THR A 43 4.73 -5.50 16.83
CA THR A 43 5.24 -6.77 16.32
C THR A 43 6.61 -7.08 16.92
N GLY A 44 7.23 -8.17 16.51
CA GLY A 44 8.54 -8.56 17.07
C GLY A 44 9.68 -7.61 16.67
N THR A 45 9.54 -6.89 15.54
CA THR A 45 10.60 -6.00 15.04
C THR A 45 10.15 -4.55 14.93
N PHE A 46 8.95 -4.29 14.40
CA PHE A 46 8.47 -2.93 14.12
C PHE A 46 7.14 -2.65 14.83
N ASP A 47 6.95 -1.41 15.22
CA ASP A 47 5.62 -0.88 15.48
C ASP A 47 4.96 -0.48 14.16
N LEU A 48 3.68 -0.83 13.98
CA LEU A 48 2.93 -0.61 12.76
C LEU A 48 1.66 0.19 13.06
N VAL A 49 1.24 0.98 12.09
CA VAL A 49 -0.02 1.74 12.16
C VAL A 49 -1.05 1.13 11.24
N ALA A 50 -2.25 0.90 11.75
CA ALA A 50 -3.41 0.51 10.98
C ALA A 50 -4.56 1.50 11.20
N TYR A 51 -5.48 1.56 10.24
CA TYR A 51 -6.79 2.18 10.39
C TYR A 51 -7.86 1.15 10.07
N VAL A 52 -8.80 0.92 11.00
CA VAL A 52 -9.70 -0.24 10.95
C VAL A 52 -11.16 0.14 11.16
N ARG A 53 -12.03 -0.54 10.43
CA ARG A 53 -13.48 -0.61 10.67
C ARG A 53 -13.87 -2.08 10.66
N PHE A 54 -14.36 -2.58 11.78
CA PHE A 54 -14.79 -3.96 11.93
C PHE A 54 -16.30 -4.03 12.10
N ALA A 55 -16.92 -5.07 11.56
CA ALA A 55 -18.33 -5.34 11.78
C ALA A 55 -18.63 -5.39 13.28
N THR A 56 -19.64 -4.64 13.71
CA THR A 56 -20.16 -4.66 15.07
C THR A 56 -21.42 -5.52 15.13
N GLY A 57 -21.53 -6.41 16.09
CA GLY A 57 -22.73 -7.22 16.32
C GLY A 57 -22.41 -8.66 16.70
N PRO A 58 -23.41 -9.40 17.23
CA PRO A 58 -23.24 -10.81 17.52
C PRO A 58 -22.93 -11.58 16.22
N ALA A 59 -22.10 -12.61 16.33
CA ALA A 59 -21.87 -13.52 15.22
C ALA A 59 -23.24 -14.05 14.74
N PRO A 60 -23.51 -14.05 13.41
CA PRO A 60 -24.77 -14.59 12.90
C PRO A 60 -24.93 -16.04 13.34
N VAL A 61 -26.17 -16.43 13.65
CA VAL A 61 -26.54 -17.79 14.09
C VAL A 61 -26.17 -18.85 13.04
N LEU A 62 -26.17 -18.46 11.77
CA LEU A 62 -25.58 -19.25 10.69
C LEU A 62 -24.12 -18.84 10.54
N ARG A 63 -23.21 -19.82 10.51
CA ARG A 63 -21.78 -19.62 10.34
C ARG A 63 -21.49 -18.99 8.98
N VAL A 64 -21.58 -17.65 8.92
CA VAL A 64 -21.17 -16.88 7.74
C VAL A 64 -19.67 -16.70 7.82
N TYR A 65 -18.95 -17.13 6.81
CA TYR A 65 -17.51 -16.97 6.68
C TYR A 65 -17.17 -15.47 6.65
N ARG A 66 -16.40 -15.00 7.63
CA ARG A 66 -16.08 -13.58 7.78
C ARG A 66 -14.74 -13.30 7.13
N VAL A 67 -14.74 -12.40 6.16
CA VAL A 67 -13.53 -11.96 5.45
C VAL A 67 -13.14 -10.58 5.94
N LEU A 68 -11.88 -10.40 6.32
CA LEU A 68 -11.27 -9.09 6.54
C LEU A 68 -10.53 -8.68 5.26
N ARG A 69 -10.91 -7.55 4.67
CA ARG A 69 -10.15 -6.96 3.58
C ARG A 69 -9.10 -6.01 4.12
N VAL A 70 -7.82 -6.28 3.79
CA VAL A 70 -6.67 -5.51 4.28
C VAL A 70 -5.98 -4.82 3.12
N TYR A 71 -5.92 -3.50 3.19
CA TYR A 71 -5.24 -2.62 2.25
C TYR A 71 -3.82 -2.34 2.74
N ILE A 72 -2.80 -2.69 1.96
CA ILE A 72 -1.39 -2.51 2.31
C ILE A 72 -0.81 -1.35 1.51
N GLU A 73 -0.21 -0.37 2.22
CA GLU A 73 0.32 0.85 1.64
C GLU A 73 1.57 0.61 0.79
N GLY A 74 1.76 1.49 -0.19
CA GLY A 74 2.96 1.55 -1.02
C GLY A 74 4.22 1.99 -0.25
N ASP A 75 5.29 2.22 -1.00
CA ASP A 75 6.59 2.60 -0.42
C ASP A 75 6.59 4.00 0.23
N GLY A 76 5.53 4.79 -0.02
CA GLY A 76 5.36 6.11 0.56
C GLY A 76 6.39 7.11 0.04
N HIS A 77 6.84 8.01 0.93
CA HIS A 77 7.88 8.98 0.65
C HIS A 77 9.27 8.40 0.98
N ALA A 78 9.64 7.29 0.31
CA ALA A 78 10.89 6.58 0.56
C ALA A 78 12.14 7.39 0.16
N TRP A 79 12.02 8.31 -0.79
CA TRP A 79 13.11 9.11 -1.33
C TRP A 79 12.75 10.60 -1.34
N ALA A 80 13.56 11.43 -0.67
CA ALA A 80 13.42 12.88 -0.73
C ALA A 80 13.87 13.43 -2.10
N HIS A 81 14.89 12.83 -2.69
CA HIS A 81 15.41 13.07 -4.04
C HIS A 81 15.93 11.77 -4.63
N ARG A 82 16.25 11.75 -5.94
CA ARG A 82 16.67 10.55 -6.66
C ARG A 82 17.77 9.72 -5.97
N GLU A 83 18.70 10.38 -5.27
CA GLU A 83 19.86 9.74 -4.62
C GLU A 83 19.88 9.93 -3.10
N ARG A 84 18.87 10.59 -2.55
CA ARG A 84 18.81 10.84 -1.12
C ARG A 84 17.53 10.21 -0.53
N PRO A 85 17.66 9.19 0.31
CA PRO A 85 16.54 8.65 1.05
C PRO A 85 15.83 9.71 1.89
N SER A 86 14.54 9.53 2.10
CA SER A 86 13.78 10.34 3.05
C SER A 86 14.12 9.92 4.49
N GLU A 87 14.02 10.87 5.41
CA GLU A 87 14.11 10.60 6.86
C GLU A 87 12.78 10.03 7.41
N ASP A 88 11.67 10.25 6.70
CA ASP A 88 10.34 9.76 7.06
C ASP A 88 9.65 9.18 5.81
N PRO A 89 9.44 7.85 5.73
CA PRO A 89 8.80 7.22 4.58
C PRO A 89 7.28 7.39 4.56
N THR A 90 6.68 8.14 5.49
CA THR A 90 5.24 8.35 5.55
C THR A 90 4.71 8.97 4.26
N PRO A 91 3.72 8.36 3.58
CA PRO A 91 3.18 8.89 2.34
C PRO A 91 2.39 10.19 2.57
N TRP A 92 2.66 11.22 1.79
CA TRP A 92 1.85 12.45 1.78
C TRP A 92 0.45 12.20 1.22
N LYS A 93 0.35 11.28 0.25
CA LYS A 93 -0.89 10.80 -0.35
C LYS A 93 -1.00 9.29 -0.14
N PRO A 94 -1.68 8.84 0.93
CA PRO A 94 -1.81 7.42 1.24
C PRO A 94 -2.87 6.75 0.36
N VAL A 95 -2.47 6.32 -0.85
CA VAL A 95 -3.40 5.80 -1.87
C VAL A 95 -4.15 4.57 -1.38
N ALA A 96 -3.47 3.62 -0.73
CA ALA A 96 -4.15 2.45 -0.20
C ALA A 96 -5.18 2.81 0.89
N LEU A 97 -4.94 3.86 1.69
CA LEU A 97 -5.91 4.36 2.66
C LEU A 97 -7.12 5.01 1.97
N GLU A 98 -6.91 5.75 0.88
CA GLU A 98 -8.00 6.31 0.07
C GLU A 98 -8.87 5.20 -0.52
N LEU A 99 -8.26 4.10 -0.99
CA LEU A 99 -8.99 2.92 -1.50
C LEU A 99 -9.75 2.20 -0.39
N ALA A 100 -9.14 2.04 0.80
CA ALA A 100 -9.79 1.46 1.98
C ALA A 100 -10.98 2.31 2.45
N ALA A 101 -10.85 3.63 2.40
CA ALA A 101 -11.91 4.58 2.75
C ALA A 101 -13.11 4.50 1.79
N ALA A 102 -12.88 4.20 0.52
CA ALA A 102 -13.92 4.03 -0.49
C ALA A 102 -14.61 2.64 -0.41
N ASP A 103 -14.04 1.70 0.33
CA ASP A 103 -14.59 0.34 0.47
C ASP A 103 -15.74 0.33 1.47
N ARG A 104 -16.86 -0.29 1.07
CA ARG A 104 -18.06 -0.42 1.90
C ARG A 104 -18.22 -1.81 2.52
N ALA A 105 -17.20 -2.66 2.47
CA ALA A 105 -17.21 -3.93 3.18
C ALA A 105 -17.37 -3.71 4.70
N SER A 106 -18.01 -4.65 5.37
CA SER A 106 -18.28 -4.57 6.80
C SER A 106 -17.01 -4.62 7.66
N SER A 107 -15.97 -5.28 7.19
CA SER A 107 -14.68 -5.38 7.87
C SER A 107 -13.55 -4.99 6.91
N VAL A 108 -12.93 -3.85 7.19
CA VAL A 108 -11.84 -3.25 6.40
C VAL A 108 -10.73 -2.84 7.34
N ALA A 109 -9.50 -3.12 6.95
CA ALA A 109 -8.31 -2.58 7.57
C ALA A 109 -7.39 -1.97 6.50
N TYR A 110 -6.83 -0.82 6.80
CA TYR A 110 -5.63 -0.31 6.16
C TYR A 110 -4.44 -0.62 7.04
N LEU A 111 -3.33 -1.06 6.45
CA LEU A 111 -2.09 -1.36 7.15
C LEU A 111 -0.94 -0.59 6.49
N ALA A 112 -0.34 0.32 7.24
CA ALA A 112 0.87 1.02 6.82
C ALA A 112 2.07 0.07 6.79
N ARG A 113 3.10 0.47 6.06
CA ARG A 113 4.40 -0.22 6.07
C ARG A 113 5.18 0.11 7.35
N PRO A 114 6.17 -0.72 7.75
CA PRO A 114 7.10 -0.34 8.81
C PRO A 114 7.61 1.09 8.65
N CYS A 115 7.71 1.81 9.77
CA CYS A 115 8.20 3.19 9.87
C CYS A 115 7.28 4.29 9.29
N GLN A 116 6.22 3.93 8.58
CA GLN A 116 5.22 4.91 8.13
C GLN A 116 4.29 5.31 9.28
N PHE A 117 3.98 6.60 9.38
CA PHE A 117 3.12 7.19 10.43
C PHE A 117 3.64 7.01 11.87
N ILE A 118 4.86 6.55 12.02
CA ILE A 118 5.60 6.50 13.29
C ILE A 118 6.39 7.79 13.42
N ALA A 119 6.41 8.42 14.60
CA ALA A 119 7.21 9.62 14.79
C ALA A 119 8.71 9.27 14.66
N ALA A 120 9.44 10.11 13.94
CA ALA A 120 10.87 9.89 13.70
C ALA A 120 11.62 9.69 15.03
N GLY A 121 12.48 8.68 15.09
CA GLY A 121 13.30 8.36 16.26
C GLY A 121 12.56 7.66 17.42
N THR A 122 11.27 7.37 17.31
CA THR A 122 10.53 6.67 18.37
C THR A 122 10.61 5.14 18.28
N ASP A 123 10.84 4.60 17.09
CA ASP A 123 11.12 3.18 16.88
C ASP A 123 12.57 3.01 16.40
N PRO A 124 13.47 2.46 17.25
CA PRO A 124 14.89 2.27 16.90
C PRO A 124 15.10 1.27 15.76
N SER A 125 14.11 0.43 15.45
CA SER A 125 14.16 -0.50 14.32
C SER A 125 13.96 0.20 12.98
N CYS A 126 13.45 1.44 12.97
CA CYS A 126 13.24 2.23 11.76
C CYS A 126 14.54 2.75 11.19
N GLN A 127 15.18 1.95 10.35
CA GLN A 127 16.39 2.28 9.63
C GLN A 127 16.10 2.48 8.14
N ILE A 128 16.83 3.39 7.49
CA ILE A 128 16.67 3.76 6.06
C ILE A 128 16.61 2.55 5.13
N HIS A 129 17.38 1.51 5.44
CA HIS A 129 17.36 0.25 4.71
C HIS A 129 15.94 -0.31 4.51
N TYR A 130 15.04 -0.22 5.51
CA TYR A 130 13.71 -0.83 5.46
C TYR A 130 12.66 -0.08 4.61
N TRP A 131 13.00 1.09 4.05
CA TRP A 131 12.18 1.75 3.03
C TRP A 131 12.93 2.05 1.74
N THR A 132 14.19 1.57 1.65
CA THR A 132 15.01 1.65 0.43
C THR A 132 15.22 0.26 -0.19
N ASP A 133 16.42 -0.27 -0.20
CA ASP A 133 16.78 -1.55 -0.83
C ASP A 133 16.21 -2.78 -0.10
N GLY A 134 16.02 -2.71 1.22
CA GLY A 134 15.44 -3.75 2.07
C GLY A 134 13.94 -3.63 2.32
N ARG A 135 13.22 -2.87 1.49
CA ARG A 135 11.78 -2.57 1.69
C ARG A 135 10.87 -3.78 1.69
N TYR A 136 11.33 -4.92 1.20
CA TYR A 136 10.65 -6.22 1.22
C TYR A 136 11.51 -7.28 1.92
N ALA A 137 12.37 -6.86 2.86
CA ALA A 137 13.21 -7.77 3.64
C ALA A 137 12.37 -8.75 4.45
N GLU A 138 12.95 -9.89 4.82
CA GLU A 138 12.30 -10.92 5.63
C GLU A 138 11.70 -10.34 6.93
N ALA A 139 12.42 -9.45 7.61
CA ALA A 139 11.94 -8.78 8.83
C ALA A 139 10.67 -7.95 8.59
N VAL A 140 10.58 -7.26 7.44
CA VAL A 140 9.40 -6.51 7.02
C VAL A 140 8.22 -7.45 6.81
N ILE A 141 8.40 -8.53 6.04
CA ILE A 141 7.33 -9.47 5.74
C ILE A 141 6.88 -10.22 7.00
N ALA A 142 7.80 -10.60 7.88
CA ALA A 142 7.47 -11.23 9.16
C ALA A 142 6.64 -10.30 10.07
N SER A 143 7.03 -9.03 10.21
CA SER A 143 6.25 -8.06 10.99
C SER A 143 4.87 -7.80 10.39
N MET A 144 4.77 -7.64 9.07
CA MET A 144 3.48 -7.46 8.39
C MET A 144 2.59 -8.70 8.59
N SER A 145 3.16 -9.92 8.57
CA SER A 145 2.41 -11.15 8.85
C SER A 145 1.86 -11.17 10.29
N GLN A 146 2.69 -10.81 11.29
CA GLN A 146 2.24 -10.69 12.68
C GLN A 146 1.14 -9.64 12.86
N ALA A 147 1.22 -8.52 12.11
CA ALA A 147 0.16 -7.52 12.14
C ALA A 147 -1.16 -8.08 11.58
N LEU A 148 -1.12 -8.88 10.52
CA LEU A 148 -2.31 -9.57 10.01
C LEU A 148 -2.92 -10.52 11.05
N ASP A 149 -2.11 -11.25 11.83
CA ASP A 149 -2.60 -12.12 12.91
C ASP A 149 -3.35 -11.30 13.99
N ARG A 150 -2.83 -10.12 14.34
CA ARG A 150 -3.50 -9.20 15.28
C ARG A 150 -4.82 -8.67 14.71
N LEU A 151 -4.83 -8.32 13.42
CA LEU A 151 -6.03 -7.83 12.74
C LEU A 151 -7.12 -8.91 12.62
N ILE A 152 -6.76 -10.15 12.30
CA ILE A 152 -7.69 -11.30 12.31
C ILE A 152 -8.28 -11.48 13.70
N THR A 153 -7.45 -11.54 14.73
CA THR A 153 -7.91 -11.68 16.12
C THR A 153 -8.85 -10.56 16.51
N ALA A 154 -8.51 -9.31 16.19
CA ALA A 154 -9.30 -8.14 16.57
C ALA A 154 -10.63 -8.03 15.80
N SER A 155 -10.69 -8.48 14.55
CA SER A 155 -11.89 -8.46 13.71
C SER A 155 -12.76 -9.70 13.89
N GLY A 156 -12.17 -10.79 14.37
CA GLY A 156 -12.79 -12.11 14.42
C GLY A 156 -13.02 -12.70 13.04
N ALA A 157 -12.25 -12.30 12.02
CA ALA A 157 -12.34 -12.83 10.67
C ALA A 157 -11.81 -14.27 10.59
N ASP A 158 -12.32 -15.03 9.63
CA ASP A 158 -11.90 -16.41 9.35
C ASP A 158 -10.85 -16.45 8.22
N SER A 159 -10.80 -15.40 7.38
CA SER A 159 -9.86 -15.29 6.26
C SER A 159 -9.59 -13.84 5.88
N LEU A 160 -8.59 -13.66 5.03
CA LEU A 160 -8.13 -12.39 4.52
C LEU A 160 -8.39 -12.27 3.01
N GLU A 161 -8.76 -11.07 2.58
CA GLU A 161 -8.56 -10.57 1.23
C GLU A 161 -7.50 -9.48 1.29
N LEU A 162 -6.36 -9.67 0.62
CA LEU A 162 -5.31 -8.68 0.59
C LEU A 162 -5.44 -7.77 -0.63
N VAL A 163 -5.30 -6.47 -0.42
CA VAL A 163 -5.24 -5.44 -1.46
C VAL A 163 -3.95 -4.66 -1.27
N GLY A 164 -3.03 -4.71 -2.23
CA GLY A 164 -1.76 -4.00 -2.11
C GLY A 164 -1.59 -2.94 -3.19
N PHE A 165 -1.20 -1.72 -2.80
CA PHE A 165 -0.87 -0.64 -3.72
C PHE A 165 0.65 -0.52 -3.89
N SER A 166 1.14 -0.41 -5.14
CA SER A 166 2.56 -0.20 -5.47
C SER A 166 3.46 -1.22 -4.75
N GLY A 167 4.44 -0.79 -3.95
CA GLY A 167 5.24 -1.68 -3.10
C GLY A 167 4.43 -2.48 -2.08
N GLY A 168 3.26 -1.99 -1.67
CA GLY A 168 2.32 -2.76 -0.84
C GLY A 168 1.75 -3.98 -1.56
N GLY A 169 1.68 -3.95 -2.89
CA GLY A 169 1.32 -5.11 -3.70
C GLY A 169 2.37 -6.20 -3.66
N SER A 170 3.66 -5.82 -3.64
CA SER A 170 4.76 -6.76 -3.42
C SER A 170 4.65 -7.45 -2.06
N VAL A 171 4.39 -6.67 -1.01
CA VAL A 171 4.18 -7.22 0.34
C VAL A 171 2.96 -8.12 0.40
N ALA A 172 1.82 -7.71 -0.19
CA ALA A 172 0.61 -8.51 -0.24
C ALA A 172 0.84 -9.87 -0.94
N ALA A 173 1.56 -9.88 -2.07
CA ALA A 173 1.90 -11.10 -2.79
C ALA A 173 2.85 -12.02 -1.97
N LEU A 174 3.87 -11.45 -1.32
CA LEU A 174 4.80 -12.20 -0.47
C LEU A 174 4.10 -12.80 0.77
N LEU A 175 3.16 -12.07 1.37
CA LEU A 175 2.33 -12.56 2.47
C LEU A 175 1.39 -13.67 1.99
N ALA A 176 0.70 -13.47 0.87
CA ALA A 176 -0.20 -14.46 0.29
C ALA A 176 0.53 -15.77 -0.08
N ALA A 177 1.78 -15.70 -0.54
CA ALA A 177 2.59 -16.88 -0.86
C ALA A 177 3.02 -17.70 0.37
N ARG A 178 2.82 -17.20 1.60
CA ARG A 178 3.29 -17.79 2.86
C ARG A 178 2.18 -18.16 3.83
N ARG A 179 1.00 -17.54 3.66
CA ARG A 179 -0.14 -17.70 4.56
C ARG A 179 -1.19 -18.61 3.92
N HIS A 180 -1.92 -19.36 4.75
CA HIS A 180 -2.99 -20.26 4.32
C HIS A 180 -4.39 -19.67 4.52
N ASP A 181 -4.48 -18.53 5.21
CA ASP A 181 -5.72 -17.82 5.52
C ASP A 181 -6.04 -16.67 4.55
N VAL A 182 -5.20 -16.46 3.54
CA VAL A 182 -5.47 -15.51 2.44
C VAL A 182 -6.33 -16.19 1.40
N ALA A 183 -7.58 -15.75 1.29
CA ALA A 183 -8.54 -16.29 0.34
C ALA A 183 -8.38 -15.67 -1.06
N ASN A 184 -8.00 -14.39 -1.14
CA ASN A 184 -7.91 -13.66 -2.41
C ASN A 184 -6.84 -12.56 -2.33
N LEU A 185 -6.29 -12.21 -3.51
CA LEU A 185 -5.31 -11.13 -3.67
C LEU A 185 -5.75 -10.15 -4.75
N ARG A 186 -5.78 -8.84 -4.44
CA ARG A 186 -5.81 -7.76 -5.43
C ARG A 186 -4.54 -6.93 -5.34
N THR A 187 -4.03 -6.47 -6.47
CA THR A 187 -2.94 -5.48 -6.47
C THR A 187 -3.26 -4.32 -7.40
N VAL A 188 -2.79 -3.14 -7.04
CA VAL A 188 -3.02 -1.89 -7.75
C VAL A 188 -1.66 -1.23 -8.02
N ALA A 189 -1.31 -1.01 -9.27
CA ALA A 189 -0.04 -0.41 -9.70
C ALA A 189 1.20 -1.07 -9.03
N ALA A 190 1.18 -2.40 -8.88
CA ALA A 190 2.07 -3.12 -7.98
C ALA A 190 3.40 -3.53 -8.63
N ASN A 191 4.50 -3.39 -7.88
CA ASN A 191 5.82 -3.86 -8.25
C ASN A 191 5.97 -5.37 -7.95
N LEU A 192 5.42 -6.22 -8.81
CA LEU A 192 5.36 -7.68 -8.59
C LEU A 192 6.59 -8.44 -9.11
N ASP A 193 7.43 -7.81 -9.92
CA ASP A 193 8.76 -8.33 -10.29
C ASP A 193 9.80 -7.22 -10.10
N THR A 194 10.45 -7.22 -8.93
CA THR A 194 11.42 -6.18 -8.55
C THR A 194 12.63 -6.16 -9.46
N ALA A 195 13.06 -7.31 -9.99
CA ALA A 195 14.18 -7.40 -10.90
C ALA A 195 13.83 -6.78 -12.28
N ALA A 196 12.67 -7.10 -12.82
CA ALA A 196 12.17 -6.48 -14.05
C ALA A 196 11.98 -4.96 -13.87
N TRP A 197 11.42 -4.53 -12.74
CA TRP A 197 11.20 -3.12 -12.44
C TRP A 197 12.51 -2.32 -12.36
N THR A 198 13.50 -2.79 -11.57
CA THR A 198 14.77 -2.07 -11.41
C THR A 198 15.54 -1.99 -12.71
N ALA A 199 15.55 -3.08 -13.51
CA ALA A 199 16.18 -3.09 -14.83
C ALA A 199 15.52 -2.07 -15.78
N ARG A 200 14.20 -1.97 -15.80
CA ARG A 200 13.46 -1.05 -16.67
C ARG A 200 13.62 0.42 -16.27
N GLN A 201 13.68 0.69 -14.98
CA GLN A 201 13.85 2.03 -14.42
C GLN A 201 15.32 2.47 -14.33
N ASN A 202 16.26 1.62 -14.77
CA ASN A 202 17.71 1.83 -14.64
C ASN A 202 18.11 2.17 -13.19
N LEU A 203 17.62 1.36 -12.25
CA LEU A 203 17.87 1.46 -10.82
C LEU A 203 18.76 0.31 -10.34
N SER A 204 19.43 0.49 -9.22
CA SER A 204 20.15 -0.59 -8.54
C SER A 204 19.18 -1.69 -8.10
N PRO A 205 19.56 -2.97 -8.17
CA PRO A 205 18.76 -4.08 -7.66
C PRO A 205 18.42 -3.91 -6.18
N LEU A 206 17.23 -4.34 -5.78
CA LEU A 206 16.80 -4.36 -4.37
C LEU A 206 17.40 -5.59 -3.66
N THR A 207 18.70 -5.61 -3.44
CA THR A 207 19.44 -6.80 -2.94
C THR A 207 19.04 -7.22 -1.52
N GLY A 208 18.53 -6.29 -0.71
CA GLY A 208 18.02 -6.54 0.64
C GLY A 208 16.56 -7.02 0.67
N SER A 209 15.90 -7.15 -0.47
CA SER A 209 14.47 -7.44 -0.60
C SER A 209 14.20 -8.78 -1.27
N LEU A 210 13.10 -9.40 -0.87
CA LEU A 210 12.51 -10.54 -1.59
C LEU A 210 11.85 -10.05 -2.89
N ASN A 211 11.82 -10.89 -3.92
CA ASN A 211 11.11 -10.62 -5.15
C ASN A 211 9.82 -11.46 -5.22
N PRO A 212 8.62 -10.86 -5.30
CA PRO A 212 7.37 -11.61 -5.42
C PRO A 212 7.35 -12.60 -6.58
N ALA A 213 8.01 -12.27 -7.70
CA ALA A 213 8.09 -13.12 -8.87
C ALA A 213 8.72 -14.49 -8.61
N ASP A 214 9.60 -14.60 -7.61
CA ASP A 214 10.24 -15.87 -7.23
C ASP A 214 9.26 -16.81 -6.50
N PHE A 215 8.11 -16.30 -6.06
CA PHE A 215 7.06 -17.03 -5.36
C PHE A 215 5.82 -17.31 -6.22
N ALA A 216 5.84 -17.00 -7.51
CA ALA A 216 4.70 -17.14 -8.41
C ALA A 216 4.06 -18.54 -8.37
N ASN A 217 4.86 -19.60 -8.29
CA ASN A 217 4.35 -20.98 -8.20
C ASN A 217 3.52 -21.26 -6.95
N ARG A 218 3.76 -20.50 -5.85
CA ARG A 218 2.97 -20.63 -4.61
C ARG A 218 1.64 -19.88 -4.70
N LEU A 219 1.54 -18.95 -5.64
CA LEU A 219 0.36 -18.11 -5.86
C LEU A 219 -0.57 -18.63 -6.97
N GLN A 220 -0.15 -19.64 -7.74
CA GLN A 220 -0.85 -20.06 -8.96
C GLN A 220 -2.29 -20.53 -8.72
N ASP A 221 -2.60 -21.06 -7.54
CA ASP A 221 -3.92 -21.56 -7.17
C ASP A 221 -4.75 -20.56 -6.34
N LEU A 222 -4.16 -19.40 -6.02
CA LEU A 222 -4.83 -18.32 -5.31
C LEU A 222 -5.60 -17.44 -6.30
N PRO A 223 -6.91 -17.24 -6.13
CA PRO A 223 -7.68 -16.30 -6.96
C PRO A 223 -7.12 -14.88 -6.80
N GLN A 224 -6.64 -14.28 -7.89
CA GLN A 224 -5.96 -12.99 -7.85
C GLN A 224 -6.28 -12.11 -9.06
N ILE A 225 -6.34 -10.80 -8.81
CA ILE A 225 -6.56 -9.77 -9.84
C ILE A 225 -5.52 -8.67 -9.68
N HIS A 226 -4.80 -8.38 -10.75
CA HIS A 226 -3.76 -7.35 -10.79
C HIS A 226 -4.18 -6.22 -11.71
N PHE A 227 -4.27 -5.00 -11.17
CA PHE A 227 -4.61 -3.79 -11.90
C PHE A 227 -3.35 -2.97 -12.17
N SER A 228 -3.10 -2.65 -13.43
CA SER A 228 -2.01 -1.76 -13.86
C SER A 228 -2.59 -0.52 -14.53
N GLY A 229 -2.09 0.67 -14.20
CA GLY A 229 -2.53 1.90 -14.84
C GLY A 229 -1.97 2.02 -16.26
N ALA A 230 -2.80 2.39 -17.23
CA ALA A 230 -2.35 2.58 -18.61
C ALA A 230 -1.32 3.71 -18.76
N SER A 231 -1.36 4.69 -17.86
CA SER A 231 -0.45 5.85 -17.84
C SER A 231 0.60 5.74 -16.73
N ASP A 232 0.78 4.55 -16.12
CA ASP A 232 1.76 4.36 -15.06
C ASP A 232 3.19 4.31 -15.63
N THR A 233 3.99 5.33 -15.31
CA THR A 233 5.41 5.42 -15.70
C THR A 233 6.37 4.98 -14.59
N VAL A 234 5.86 4.71 -13.39
CA VAL A 234 6.65 4.25 -12.23
C VAL A 234 6.73 2.73 -12.21
N VAL A 235 5.58 2.05 -12.33
CA VAL A 235 5.47 0.59 -12.45
C VAL A 235 4.65 0.29 -13.71
N ASP A 236 5.32 0.27 -14.84
CA ASP A 236 4.65 0.08 -16.13
C ASP A 236 4.07 -1.35 -16.29
N VAL A 237 3.18 -1.50 -17.26
CA VAL A 237 2.48 -2.76 -17.57
C VAL A 237 3.46 -3.94 -17.82
N ALA A 238 4.68 -3.67 -18.29
CA ALA A 238 5.64 -4.73 -18.57
C ALA A 238 6.16 -5.41 -17.29
N VAL A 239 6.14 -4.73 -16.13
CA VAL A 239 6.46 -5.34 -14.84
C VAL A 239 5.40 -6.38 -14.48
N LEU A 240 4.11 -6.06 -14.67
CA LEU A 240 3.02 -7.03 -14.48
C LEU A 240 3.14 -8.21 -15.47
N SER A 241 3.46 -7.93 -16.72
CA SER A 241 3.67 -8.98 -17.75
C SER A 241 4.84 -9.91 -17.37
N ALA A 242 5.95 -9.36 -16.85
CA ALA A 242 7.08 -10.13 -16.37
C ALA A 242 6.70 -11.05 -15.21
N PHE A 243 5.93 -10.54 -14.25
CA PHE A 243 5.40 -11.34 -13.14
C PHE A 243 4.49 -12.47 -13.64
N GLN A 244 3.55 -12.16 -14.55
CA GLN A 244 2.66 -13.17 -15.12
C GLN A 244 3.43 -14.27 -15.87
N ALA A 245 4.56 -13.97 -16.47
CA ALA A 245 5.40 -14.94 -17.17
C ALA A 245 6.04 -15.97 -16.25
N ARG A 246 6.06 -15.73 -14.92
CA ARG A 246 6.62 -16.65 -13.92
C ARG A 246 5.67 -17.78 -13.55
N PHE A 247 4.38 -17.66 -13.87
CA PHE A 247 3.39 -18.68 -13.51
C PHE A 247 3.40 -19.84 -14.50
N ALA A 248 3.47 -21.06 -13.98
CA ALA A 248 3.29 -22.27 -14.78
C ALA A 248 1.85 -22.43 -15.26
N ARG A 249 0.87 -22.05 -14.40
CA ARG A 249 -0.57 -21.99 -14.71
C ARG A 249 -1.11 -20.62 -14.33
N ARG A 250 -2.05 -20.09 -15.13
CA ARG A 250 -2.61 -18.75 -14.93
C ARG A 250 -4.13 -18.75 -14.76
N ASP A 251 -4.71 -19.90 -14.46
CA ASP A 251 -6.15 -20.07 -14.39
C ASP A 251 -6.81 -19.17 -13.34
N CYS A 252 -6.06 -18.87 -12.26
CA CYS A 252 -6.51 -18.00 -11.18
C CYS A 252 -5.88 -16.58 -11.23
N VAL A 253 -5.12 -16.23 -12.29
CA VAL A 253 -4.37 -14.97 -12.39
C VAL A 253 -5.00 -14.08 -13.44
N VAL A 254 -5.71 -13.05 -13.01
CA VAL A 254 -6.33 -12.05 -13.89
C VAL A 254 -5.50 -10.77 -13.87
N ALA A 255 -5.27 -10.16 -15.02
CA ALA A 255 -4.67 -8.84 -15.16
C ALA A 255 -5.60 -7.91 -15.93
N GLU A 256 -5.70 -6.66 -15.50
CA GLU A 256 -6.45 -5.60 -16.17
C GLU A 256 -5.61 -4.33 -16.28
N ILE A 257 -5.58 -3.74 -17.48
CA ILE A 257 -5.01 -2.43 -17.71
C ILE A 257 -6.14 -1.40 -17.58
N VAL A 258 -6.02 -0.51 -16.62
CA VAL A 258 -7.01 0.50 -16.29
C VAL A 258 -6.67 1.81 -17.02
N ALA A 259 -7.48 2.16 -18.02
CA ALA A 259 -7.21 3.28 -18.92
C ALA A 259 -7.18 4.63 -18.20
N GLU A 260 -8.00 4.78 -17.14
CA GLU A 260 -8.19 6.02 -16.40
C GLU A 260 -7.15 6.26 -15.30
N ALA A 261 -6.17 5.33 -15.12
CA ALA A 261 -5.24 5.37 -14.02
C ALA A 261 -3.78 5.51 -14.45
N GLY A 262 -3.03 6.28 -13.65
CA GLY A 262 -1.57 6.32 -13.62
C GLY A 262 -1.02 5.54 -12.42
N HIS A 263 0.14 5.99 -11.85
CA HIS A 263 0.69 5.30 -10.68
C HIS A 263 -0.15 5.55 -9.43
N GLY A 264 -0.37 6.80 -9.04
CA GLY A 264 -1.12 7.16 -7.84
C GLY A 264 -2.44 7.88 -8.12
N GLU A 265 -2.77 8.14 -9.38
CA GLU A 265 -3.92 8.91 -9.82
C GLU A 265 -4.95 8.01 -10.50
N GLY A 266 -6.21 8.46 -10.45
CA GLY A 266 -7.33 7.80 -11.12
C GLY A 266 -7.96 6.64 -10.35
N TRP A 267 -7.22 5.98 -9.49
CA TRP A 267 -7.65 4.76 -8.79
C TRP A 267 -8.89 4.95 -7.93
N GLN A 268 -8.96 6.04 -7.15
CA GLN A 268 -10.09 6.30 -6.26
C GLN A 268 -11.42 6.37 -7.01
N ALA A 269 -11.43 7.00 -8.18
CA ALA A 269 -12.64 7.15 -8.99
C ALA A 269 -13.16 5.82 -9.55
N VAL A 270 -12.25 4.93 -9.94
CA VAL A 270 -12.62 3.64 -10.57
C VAL A 270 -12.72 2.50 -9.56
N TRP A 271 -12.20 2.66 -8.35
CA TRP A 271 -12.08 1.59 -7.35
C TRP A 271 -13.39 0.90 -7.03
N PRO A 272 -14.55 1.59 -6.85
CA PRO A 272 -15.82 0.92 -6.62
C PRO A 272 -16.24 -0.04 -7.75
N ARG A 273 -15.82 0.23 -8.98
CA ARG A 273 -16.04 -0.66 -10.13
C ARG A 273 -15.11 -1.87 -10.06
N LEU A 274 -13.81 -1.65 -9.80
CA LEU A 274 -12.80 -2.70 -9.76
C LEU A 274 -13.03 -3.68 -8.60
N LEU A 275 -13.49 -3.20 -7.44
CA LEU A 275 -13.84 -4.05 -6.30
C LEU A 275 -14.98 -5.03 -6.58
N ARG A 276 -15.91 -4.70 -7.49
CA ARG A 276 -17.01 -5.59 -7.84
C ARG A 276 -16.63 -6.73 -8.77
N GLN A 277 -15.43 -6.72 -9.31
CA GLN A 277 -14.97 -7.81 -10.15
C GLN A 277 -14.84 -9.10 -9.33
N PRO A 278 -15.50 -10.19 -9.76
CA PRO A 278 -15.42 -11.46 -9.05
C PRO A 278 -14.04 -12.09 -9.28
N PHE A 279 -13.53 -12.72 -8.25
CA PHE A 279 -12.42 -13.63 -8.40
C PHE A 279 -12.85 -14.87 -9.18
N ARG A 280 -12.00 -15.34 -10.07
CA ARG A 280 -12.26 -16.51 -10.90
C ARG A 280 -10.98 -17.31 -11.05
N CYS A 281 -11.13 -18.64 -11.00
CA CYS A 281 -10.16 -19.58 -11.53
C CYS A 281 -10.81 -20.30 -12.70
N ALA A 282 -10.20 -20.28 -13.88
CA ALA A 282 -10.73 -21.01 -15.03
C ALA A 282 -10.64 -22.52 -14.74
N GLY A 283 -11.76 -23.21 -14.77
CA GLY A 283 -11.81 -24.66 -14.57
C GLY A 283 -12.45 -25.14 -13.25
N HIS A 284 -13.02 -24.25 -12.46
CA HIS A 284 -13.86 -24.60 -11.30
C HIS A 284 -15.25 -24.01 -11.39
#